data_b5d44c536c8e2eaf6cb48bcf0c05046f
#
_entry.id   b5d44c536c8e2eaf6cb48bcf0c05046f
#
_cell.length_a   1.000
_cell.length_b   1.000
_cell.length_c   1.000
_cell.angle_alpha   90.00
_cell.angle_beta   90.00
_cell.angle_gamma   90.00
#
_symmetry.space_group_name_H-M   'P 1'
#
loop_
_entity.id
_entity.type
_entity.pdbx_description
1 polymer ?
#
loop_
_entity_poly.entity_id
_entity_poly.type
_entity_poly.pdbx_seq_one_letter_code
_entity_poly.pdbx_strand_id
1 'polypeptide(L)'
;VALHTCAAGSKFVLPSRYEPSCCMSHATLNRVTQLIAERAKAAGLPLEPFTVHDLRRTGATLLNEVGFNGDWIEKCLAHEEGRSSRSVYNKAEYAEQRRHMLQERADMVDAWIDGRTHVPKLLPENVPVPVLSAAL
;
A
#
# COMPACT_ATOMS: atom_id res chain seq x y z
N VAL A 1 8.84 8.09 -6.92
CA VAL A 1 9.75 9.26 -6.86
C VAL A 1 9.95 9.69 -5.41
N ALA A 2 8.89 9.95 -4.62
CA ALA A 2 9.01 10.44 -3.24
C ALA A 2 9.83 9.52 -2.30
N LEU A 3 9.61 8.21 -2.33
CA LEU A 3 10.38 7.25 -1.51
C LEU A 3 11.86 7.23 -1.87
N HIS A 4 12.19 7.38 -3.15
CA HIS A 4 13.58 7.47 -3.60
C HIS A 4 14.28 8.73 -3.07
N THR A 5 13.55 9.84 -3.02
CA THR A 5 14.06 11.09 -2.45
C THR A 5 14.28 10.95 -0.95
N CYS A 6 13.39 10.28 -0.23
CA CYS A 6 13.54 10.00 1.21
C CYS A 6 14.69 9.05 1.52
N ALA A 7 15.06 8.17 0.58
CA ALA A 7 16.19 7.26 0.74
C ALA A 7 17.57 7.95 0.72
N ALA A 8 17.66 9.20 0.22
CA ALA A 8 18.86 10.03 0.24
C ALA A 8 20.14 9.30 -0.22
N GLY A 9 20.04 8.47 -1.28
CA GLY A 9 21.15 7.68 -1.81
C GLY A 9 21.47 6.39 -1.08
N SER A 10 20.72 6.04 -0.03
CA SER A 10 20.85 4.73 0.63
C SER A 10 20.38 3.58 -0.28
N LYS A 11 20.97 2.39 -0.11
CA LYS A 11 20.48 1.16 -0.74
C LYS A 11 19.13 0.67 -0.20
N PHE A 12 18.67 1.22 0.91
CA PHE A 12 17.38 0.91 1.52
C PHE A 12 16.33 1.95 1.15
N VAL A 13 15.11 1.51 0.87
CA VAL A 13 13.95 2.39 0.62
C VAL A 13 13.61 3.21 1.86
N LEU A 14 13.73 2.59 3.03
CA LEU A 14 13.56 3.22 4.34
C LEU A 14 14.85 3.01 5.16
N PRO A 15 15.83 3.89 5.02
CA PRO A 15 17.07 3.81 5.79
C PRO A 15 16.84 4.19 7.26
N SER A 16 17.71 3.72 8.13
CA SER A 16 17.77 4.19 9.51
C SER A 16 18.16 5.66 9.54
N ARG A 17 17.53 6.44 10.42
CA ARG A 17 17.88 7.84 10.64
C ARG A 17 19.29 8.02 11.22
N TYR A 18 19.75 7.05 11.98
CA TYR A 18 21.02 7.12 12.71
C TYR A 18 22.16 6.47 11.96
N GLU A 19 21.87 5.45 11.14
CA GLU A 19 22.85 4.68 10.41
C GLU A 19 22.33 4.38 8.99
N PRO A 20 22.67 5.21 7.99
CA PRO A 20 22.15 5.07 6.63
C PRO A 20 22.54 3.77 5.91
N SER A 21 23.54 3.05 6.43
CA SER A 21 23.94 1.72 5.93
C SER A 21 23.00 0.61 6.38
N CYS A 22 22.07 0.88 7.30
CA CYS A 22 21.09 -0.04 7.83
C CYS A 22 19.66 0.36 7.46
N CYS A 23 18.74 -0.62 7.44
CA CYS A 23 17.33 -0.33 7.28
C CYS A 23 16.70 0.24 8.56
N MET A 24 15.57 0.92 8.41
CA MET A 24 14.75 1.38 9.52
C MET A 24 14.29 0.19 10.37
N SER A 25 14.33 0.36 11.69
CA SER A 25 13.83 -0.64 12.65
C SER A 25 12.29 -0.75 12.59
N HIS A 26 11.75 -1.94 12.79
CA HIS A 26 10.30 -2.17 12.97
C HIS A 26 9.73 -1.31 14.11
N ALA A 27 10.48 -1.11 15.19
CA ALA A 27 10.08 -0.27 16.32
C ALA A 27 9.83 1.19 15.91
N THR A 28 10.53 1.69 14.89
CA THR A 28 10.39 3.08 14.43
C THR A 28 8.98 3.35 13.89
N LEU A 29 8.45 2.47 13.04
CA LEU A 29 7.10 2.63 12.49
C LEU A 29 6.03 2.53 13.58
N ASN A 30 6.17 1.59 14.50
CA ASN A 30 5.26 1.46 15.64
C ASN A 30 5.32 2.71 16.55
N ARG A 31 6.51 3.30 16.74
CA ARG A 31 6.62 4.55 17.50
C ARG A 31 5.94 5.72 16.80
N VAL A 32 6.02 5.80 15.47
CA VAL A 32 5.32 6.83 14.69
C VAL A 32 3.81 6.73 14.88
N THR A 33 3.21 5.55 14.77
CA THR A 33 1.76 5.37 14.97
C THR A 33 1.33 5.74 16.39
N GLN A 34 2.11 5.39 17.41
CA GLN A 34 1.87 5.81 18.80
C GLN A 34 1.90 7.32 18.96
N LEU A 35 2.92 8.00 18.41
CA LEU A 35 3.04 9.46 18.49
C LEU A 35 1.87 10.16 17.79
N ILE A 36 1.37 9.63 16.68
CA ILE A 36 0.19 10.15 15.99
C ILE A 36 -1.03 10.05 16.91
N ALA A 37 -1.28 8.89 17.51
CA ALA A 37 -2.40 8.67 18.43
C ALA A 37 -2.31 9.57 19.68
N GLU A 38 -1.11 9.68 20.28
CA GLU A 38 -0.86 10.57 21.42
C GLU A 38 -1.18 12.04 21.08
N ARG A 39 -0.73 12.51 19.90
CA ARG A 39 -1.00 13.89 19.45
C ARG A 39 -2.47 14.11 19.11
N ALA A 40 -3.12 13.16 18.47
CA ALA A 40 -4.54 13.23 18.18
C ALA A 40 -5.36 13.34 19.47
N LYS A 41 -5.05 12.53 20.47
CA LYS A 41 -5.67 12.61 21.80
C LYS A 41 -5.45 13.96 22.46
N ALA A 42 -4.23 14.50 22.41
CA ALA A 42 -3.92 15.83 22.95
C ALA A 42 -4.67 16.96 22.24
N ALA A 43 -4.97 16.79 20.95
CA ALA A 43 -5.77 17.71 20.15
C ALA A 43 -7.28 17.50 20.25
N GLY A 44 -7.76 16.54 21.05
CA GLY A 44 -9.18 16.21 21.19
C GLY A 44 -9.78 15.53 19.96
N LEU A 45 -8.96 14.95 19.08
CA LEU A 45 -9.42 14.23 17.90
C LEU A 45 -9.80 12.78 18.25
N PRO A 46 -10.90 12.23 17.73
CA PRO A 46 -11.39 10.88 18.02
C PRO A 46 -10.59 9.83 17.23
N LEU A 47 -9.28 9.70 17.49
CA LEU A 47 -8.42 8.72 16.88
C LEU A 47 -7.95 7.70 17.91
N GLU A 48 -8.44 6.47 17.78
CA GLU A 48 -7.99 5.35 18.61
C GLU A 48 -6.56 4.94 18.28
N PRO A 49 -5.81 4.38 19.24
CA PRO A 49 -4.49 3.81 18.96
C PRO A 49 -4.55 2.74 17.86
N PHE A 50 -3.62 2.80 16.93
CA PHE A 50 -3.55 1.90 15.79
C PHE A 50 -2.12 1.45 15.51
N THR A 51 -2.00 0.35 14.77
CA THR A 51 -0.72 -0.25 14.38
C THR A 51 -0.48 -0.09 12.87
N VAL A 52 0.74 -0.37 12.42
CA VAL A 52 1.07 -0.46 10.99
C VAL A 52 0.23 -1.53 10.28
N HIS A 53 -0.09 -2.62 10.99
CA HIS A 53 -0.95 -3.68 10.46
C HIS A 53 -2.40 -3.21 10.24
N ASP A 54 -2.92 -2.34 11.10
CA ASP A 54 -4.25 -1.76 10.93
C ASP A 54 -4.34 -0.87 9.69
N LEU A 55 -3.28 -0.11 9.38
CA LEU A 55 -3.21 0.66 8.12
C LEU A 55 -3.27 -0.25 6.88
N ARG A 56 -2.58 -1.39 6.95
CA ARG A 56 -2.60 -2.40 5.88
C ARG A 56 -3.99 -3.00 5.72
N ARG A 57 -4.63 -3.40 6.83
CA ARG A 57 -5.98 -3.95 6.85
C ARG A 57 -7.00 -2.95 6.32
N THR A 58 -6.96 -1.70 6.78
CA THR A 58 -7.84 -0.63 6.33
C THR A 58 -7.69 -0.38 4.83
N GLY A 59 -6.45 -0.32 4.32
CA GLY A 59 -6.20 -0.16 2.90
C GLY A 59 -6.76 -1.29 2.05
N ALA A 60 -6.64 -2.54 2.50
CA ALA A 60 -7.22 -3.71 1.82
C ALA A 60 -8.76 -3.68 1.85
N THR A 61 -9.35 -3.37 3.01
CA THR A 61 -10.81 -3.26 3.17
C THR A 61 -11.38 -2.20 2.24
N LEU A 62 -10.80 -1.00 2.22
CA LEU A 62 -11.24 0.09 1.34
C LEU A 62 -11.21 -0.31 -0.14
N LEU A 63 -10.15 -0.95 -0.59
CA LEU A 63 -10.04 -1.40 -1.98
C LEU A 63 -11.10 -2.45 -2.33
N ASN A 64 -11.40 -3.36 -1.40
CA ASN A 64 -12.47 -4.36 -1.58
C ASN A 64 -13.86 -3.68 -1.62
N GLU A 65 -14.15 -2.75 -0.72
CA GLU A 65 -15.43 -2.03 -0.65
C GLU A 65 -15.68 -1.18 -1.89
N VAL A 66 -14.64 -0.60 -2.47
CA VAL A 66 -14.71 0.15 -3.72
C VAL A 66 -14.95 -0.78 -4.93
N GLY A 67 -14.65 -2.08 -4.81
CA GLY A 67 -14.93 -3.08 -5.83
C GLY A 67 -13.74 -3.50 -6.70
N PHE A 68 -12.51 -3.25 -6.26
CA PHE A 68 -11.32 -3.78 -6.93
C PHE A 68 -11.22 -5.30 -6.77
N ASN A 69 -10.62 -5.96 -7.77
CA ASN A 69 -10.45 -7.41 -7.76
C ASN A 69 -9.59 -7.89 -6.58
N GLY A 70 -10.11 -8.84 -5.81
CA GLY A 70 -9.45 -9.37 -4.61
C GLY A 70 -8.09 -10.01 -4.89
N ASP A 71 -7.87 -10.62 -6.07
CA ASP A 71 -6.57 -11.20 -6.43
C ASP A 71 -5.48 -10.12 -6.58
N TRP A 72 -5.84 -8.94 -7.06
CA TRP A 72 -4.90 -7.81 -7.16
C TRP A 72 -4.52 -7.29 -5.77
N ILE A 73 -5.50 -7.22 -4.87
CA ILE A 73 -5.30 -6.80 -3.48
C ILE A 73 -4.40 -7.80 -2.75
N GLU A 74 -4.69 -9.10 -2.83
CA GLU A 74 -3.89 -10.15 -2.22
C GLU A 74 -2.44 -10.15 -2.71
N LYS A 75 -2.21 -9.96 -4.02
CA LYS A 75 -0.86 -9.82 -4.57
C LYS A 75 -0.12 -8.58 -4.05
N CYS A 76 -0.81 -7.46 -3.78
CA CYS A 76 -0.20 -6.29 -3.14
C CYS A 76 0.15 -6.53 -1.67
N LEU A 77 -0.57 -7.41 -1.00
CA LEU A 77 -0.33 -7.74 0.40
C LEU A 77 0.84 -8.72 0.58
N ALA A 78 1.38 -9.28 -0.49
CA ALA A 78 2.46 -10.27 -0.45
C ALA A 78 2.20 -11.35 0.62
N HIS A 79 0.95 -11.81 0.72
CA HIS A 79 0.64 -12.95 1.57
C HIS A 79 1.41 -14.17 1.05
N GLU A 80 2.06 -14.91 1.95
CA GLU A 80 2.84 -16.09 1.58
C GLU A 80 2.01 -17.05 0.74
N GLU A 81 2.51 -17.38 -0.43
CA GLU A 81 1.93 -18.39 -1.29
C GLU A 81 1.96 -19.73 -0.56
N GLY A 82 0.82 -20.35 -0.34
CA GLY A 82 0.78 -21.70 0.21
C GLY A 82 -0.40 -22.02 1.15
N ARG A 83 -1.16 -21.03 1.59
CA ARG A 83 -2.31 -21.26 2.50
C ARG A 83 -3.68 -21.28 1.82
N SER A 84 -3.75 -20.89 0.54
CA SER A 84 -5.00 -20.93 -0.23
C SER A 84 -4.82 -21.78 -1.47
N SER A 85 -5.74 -22.70 -1.73
CA SER A 85 -5.78 -23.46 -2.99
C SER A 85 -5.77 -22.53 -4.22
N ARG A 86 -6.36 -21.35 -4.10
CA ARG A 86 -6.39 -20.33 -5.15
C ARG A 86 -4.98 -19.80 -5.48
N SER A 87 -4.10 -19.59 -4.51
CA SER A 87 -2.72 -19.11 -4.72
C SER A 87 -1.84 -20.15 -5.44
N VAL A 88 -2.14 -21.44 -5.29
CA VAL A 88 -1.42 -22.52 -5.97
C VAL A 88 -1.66 -22.50 -7.48
N TYR A 89 -2.88 -22.17 -7.91
CA TYR A 89 -3.29 -22.20 -9.31
C TYR A 89 -3.13 -20.85 -10.03
N ASN A 90 -3.28 -19.72 -9.31
CA ASN A 90 -3.18 -18.39 -9.90
C ASN A 90 -1.78 -17.82 -9.77
N LYS A 91 -0.97 -17.92 -10.84
CA LYS A 91 0.40 -17.38 -10.93
C LYS A 91 0.48 -16.00 -11.59
N ALA A 92 -0.66 -15.40 -11.93
CA ALA A 92 -0.67 -14.09 -12.56
C ALA A 92 -0.16 -12.99 -11.62
N GLU A 93 0.63 -12.07 -12.16
CA GLU A 93 1.25 -10.97 -11.39
C GLU A 93 0.39 -9.70 -11.36
N TYR A 94 -0.50 -9.51 -12.32
CA TYR A 94 -1.40 -8.35 -12.42
C TYR A 94 -0.69 -6.99 -12.29
N ALA A 95 0.52 -6.84 -12.85
CA ALA A 95 1.37 -5.68 -12.58
C ALA A 95 0.69 -4.35 -12.94
N GLU A 96 0.08 -4.25 -14.13
CA GLU A 96 -0.58 -3.02 -14.58
C GLU A 96 -1.89 -2.76 -13.81
N GLN A 97 -2.67 -3.80 -13.55
CA GLN A 97 -3.90 -3.69 -12.77
C GLN A 97 -3.61 -3.23 -11.34
N ARG A 98 -2.57 -3.79 -10.71
CA ARG A 98 -2.11 -3.38 -9.38
C ARG A 98 -1.59 -1.94 -9.38
N ARG A 99 -0.85 -1.53 -10.42
CA ARG A 99 -0.38 -0.15 -10.59
C ARG A 99 -1.56 0.82 -10.62
N HIS A 100 -2.56 0.52 -11.46
CA HIS A 100 -3.78 1.33 -11.55
C HIS A 100 -4.51 1.40 -10.21
N MET A 101 -4.79 0.26 -9.59
CA MET A 101 -5.47 0.17 -8.28
C MET A 101 -4.74 0.98 -7.19
N LEU A 102 -3.41 0.88 -7.13
CA LEU A 102 -2.62 1.62 -6.16
C LEU A 102 -2.58 3.12 -6.45
N GLN A 103 -2.65 3.53 -7.73
CA GLN A 103 -2.77 4.94 -8.10
C GLN A 103 -4.14 5.49 -7.68
N GLU A 104 -5.23 4.79 -7.98
CA GLU A 104 -6.58 5.22 -7.55
C GLU A 104 -6.66 5.34 -6.02
N ARG A 105 -6.03 4.41 -5.28
CA ARG A 105 -5.94 4.52 -3.83
C ARG A 105 -5.15 5.75 -3.39
N ALA A 106 -4.06 6.09 -4.05
CA ALA A 106 -3.29 7.30 -3.74
C ALA A 106 -4.14 8.56 -3.99
N ASP A 107 -4.84 8.62 -5.12
CA ASP A 107 -5.72 9.74 -5.49
C ASP A 107 -6.89 9.90 -4.48
N MET A 108 -7.43 8.80 -3.95
CA MET A 108 -8.42 8.83 -2.85
C MET A 108 -7.83 9.47 -1.59
N VAL A 109 -6.63 9.05 -1.17
CA VAL A 109 -5.96 9.58 0.03
C VAL A 109 -5.64 11.06 -0.14
N ASP A 110 -5.12 11.48 -1.29
CA ASP A 110 -4.82 12.88 -1.58
C ASP A 110 -6.09 13.72 -1.59
N ALA A 111 -7.18 13.21 -2.15
CA ALA A 111 -8.47 13.90 -2.13
C ALA A 111 -8.99 14.10 -0.69
N TRP A 112 -8.87 13.09 0.18
CA TRP A 112 -9.28 13.22 1.58
C TRP A 112 -8.41 14.23 2.35
N ILE A 113 -7.11 14.27 2.10
CA ILE A 113 -6.20 15.27 2.69
C ILE A 113 -6.65 16.70 2.30
N ASP A 114 -7.09 16.87 1.06
CA ASP A 114 -7.56 18.16 0.53
C ASP A 114 -9.04 18.45 0.84
N GLY A 115 -9.73 17.60 1.60
CA GLY A 115 -11.16 17.73 1.88
C GLY A 115 -12.05 17.54 0.65
N ARG A 116 -11.56 16.86 -0.38
CA ARG A 116 -12.28 16.53 -1.62
C ARG A 116 -12.73 15.07 -1.63
N THR A 117 -13.58 14.72 -2.58
CA THR A 117 -13.99 13.34 -2.85
C THR A 117 -13.38 12.87 -4.17
N HIS A 118 -12.85 11.65 -4.20
CA HIS A 118 -12.41 10.97 -5.41
C HIS A 118 -13.24 9.70 -5.60
N VAL A 119 -13.75 9.50 -6.80
CA VAL A 119 -14.47 8.28 -7.20
C VAL A 119 -13.51 7.43 -8.02
N PRO A 120 -13.05 6.30 -7.49
CA PRO A 120 -12.07 5.46 -8.18
C PRO A 120 -12.61 4.88 -9.49
N LYS A 121 -11.75 4.80 -10.51
CA LYS A 121 -12.06 4.18 -11.79
C LYS A 121 -11.68 2.71 -11.74
N LEU A 122 -12.67 1.85 -11.84
CA LEU A 122 -12.44 0.40 -11.91
C LEU A 122 -12.07 0.00 -13.34
N LEU A 123 -11.02 -0.80 -13.48
CA LEU A 123 -10.71 -1.43 -14.77
C LEU A 123 -11.66 -2.60 -15.01
N PRO A 124 -12.13 -2.81 -16.25
CA PRO A 124 -12.84 -4.03 -16.60
C PRO A 124 -11.97 -5.26 -16.30
N GLU A 125 -12.60 -6.36 -15.83
CA GLU A 125 -11.88 -7.60 -15.44
C GLU A 125 -11.03 -8.20 -16.57
N ASN A 126 -11.34 -7.88 -17.82
CA ASN A 126 -10.72 -8.41 -19.04
C ASN A 126 -9.91 -7.38 -19.84
N VAL A 127 -9.13 -6.52 -19.18
CA VAL A 127 -8.12 -5.78 -19.95
C VAL A 127 -7.04 -6.75 -20.37
N PRO A 128 -6.86 -7.04 -21.68
CA PRO A 128 -5.76 -7.88 -22.14
C PRO A 128 -4.45 -7.22 -21.70
N VAL A 129 -3.66 -7.94 -20.91
CA VAL A 129 -2.29 -7.50 -20.63
C VAL A 129 -1.57 -7.46 -21.95
N PRO A 130 -0.97 -6.32 -22.39
CA PRO A 130 -0.08 -6.35 -23.54
C PRO A 130 1.01 -7.36 -23.22
N VAL A 131 1.05 -8.44 -23.95
CA VAL A 131 2.15 -9.40 -23.90
C VAL A 131 3.36 -8.60 -24.31
N LEU A 132 4.23 -8.26 -23.36
CA LEU A 132 5.56 -7.75 -23.67
C LEU A 132 6.20 -8.80 -24.54
N SER A 133 6.19 -8.56 -25.86
CA SER A 133 6.96 -9.30 -26.82
C SER A 133 8.39 -9.33 -26.31
N ALA A 134 8.83 -10.50 -25.88
CA ALA A 134 10.23 -10.76 -25.62
C ALA A 134 10.96 -10.51 -26.94
N ALA A 135 11.50 -9.31 -27.11
CA ALA A 135 12.51 -9.05 -28.11
C ALA A 135 13.76 -9.82 -27.67
N LEU A 136 14.03 -10.92 -28.39
CA LEU A 136 15.28 -11.66 -28.39
C LEU A 136 16.44 -10.75 -28.77
#